data_d837a8f9ca353f9f73e1b77cfaa6efda
#
_entry.id   d837a8f9ca353f9f73e1b77cfaa6efda
#
_cell.length_a   1.000
_cell.length_b   1.000
_cell.length_c   1.000
_cell.angle_alpha   90.00
_cell.angle_beta   90.00
_cell.angle_gamma   90.00
#
_symmetry.space_group_name_H-M   'P 1'
#
loop_
_entity.id
_entity.type
_entity.pdbx_description
1 polymer ?
#
loop_
_entity_poly.entity_id
_entity_poly.type
_entity_poly.pdbx_seq_one_letter_code
_entity_poly.pdbx_strand_id
1 'polypeptide(L)'
;MSYKTKMSFVFSLCIFLAALTGCGAPSSGRIAYHPVIQQGLSFNGAVSDLQRAASSRDIISATGPFTPVRTITNITVKENGIVRWELSPRPGEPIASEMSLFTPGLDFTVYEWGPSWEITLPDFMLSGNLNDLKKAADNLYIIRHTLENLTEKQIKSLLLFEPIAAEYRSLNVKPIITEDERRLIVQANESTQEKQYTLAIDLYNKIIERNPTSYPAAYFNLALLYEQQHYYTFAITSMKKYLMLVPDAPDARSAQDKIYGWELKTSK
;
A
#
# COMPACT_ATOMS: atom_id res chain seq x y z
N MET A 1 20.42 -6.96 31.40
CA MET A 1 20.58 -5.59 30.88
C MET A 1 20.93 -5.67 29.41
N SER A 2 20.03 -5.21 28.59
CA SER A 2 19.94 -5.56 27.16
C SER A 2 20.95 -4.80 26.27
N TYR A 3 21.59 -5.51 25.37
CA TYR A 3 22.56 -5.04 24.36
C TYR A 3 21.97 -4.00 23.37
N LYS A 4 20.65 -3.76 23.38
CA LYS A 4 19.94 -2.83 22.48
C LYS A 4 20.13 -1.34 22.80
N THR A 5 20.57 -0.99 24.02
CA THR A 5 20.66 0.41 24.44
C THR A 5 22.00 1.09 24.09
N LYS A 6 23.02 0.31 23.69
CA LYS A 6 24.36 0.87 23.40
C LYS A 6 24.57 1.28 21.95
N MET A 7 23.79 0.76 21.00
CA MET A 7 23.98 1.08 19.58
C MET A 7 23.36 2.44 19.17
N SER A 8 22.30 2.88 19.85
CA SER A 8 21.64 4.17 19.56
C SER A 8 22.51 5.38 19.95
N PHE A 9 23.39 5.21 20.95
CA PHE A 9 24.22 6.31 21.48
C PHE A 9 25.48 6.58 20.62
N VAL A 10 25.98 5.59 19.91
CA VAL A 10 27.17 5.72 19.06
C VAL A 10 26.83 6.44 17.75
N PHE A 11 25.63 6.26 17.23
CA PHE A 11 25.21 6.95 16.01
C PHE A 11 24.98 8.45 16.20
N SER A 12 24.45 8.87 17.37
CA SER A 12 24.26 10.28 17.69
C SER A 12 25.60 11.02 17.92
N LEU A 13 26.63 10.30 18.39
CA LEU A 13 27.93 10.92 18.68
C LEU A 13 28.80 11.13 17.44
N CYS A 14 28.67 10.28 16.43
CA CYS A 14 29.42 10.45 15.17
C CYS A 14 28.92 11.66 14.34
N ILE A 15 27.64 11.99 14.41
CA ILE A 15 27.11 13.20 13.71
C ILE A 15 27.58 14.49 14.41
N PHE A 16 27.79 14.47 15.72
CA PHE A 16 28.24 15.66 16.46
C PHE A 16 29.77 15.91 16.38
N LEU A 17 30.57 14.86 16.17
CA LEU A 17 32.04 15.03 16.03
C LEU A 17 32.45 15.48 14.62
N ALA A 18 31.64 15.20 13.58
CA ALA A 18 31.92 15.67 12.21
C ALA A 18 31.75 17.19 12.06
N ALA A 19 31.02 17.85 12.97
CA ALA A 19 30.82 19.29 12.97
C ALA A 19 32.01 20.07 13.54
N LEU A 20 33.01 19.40 14.18
CA LEU A 20 34.13 20.07 14.85
C LEU A 20 35.48 19.92 14.11
N THR A 21 35.56 19.17 13.04
CA THR A 21 36.82 18.91 12.34
C THR A 21 36.97 19.55 10.96
N GLY A 22 36.28 20.64 10.65
CA GLY A 22 36.56 21.46 9.46
C GLY A 22 36.63 20.73 8.09
N CYS A 23 36.34 19.43 8.04
CA CYS A 23 36.13 18.70 6.79
C CYS A 23 34.76 19.07 6.26
N GLY A 24 34.72 19.68 5.08
CA GLY A 24 33.54 20.27 4.45
C GLY A 24 32.25 19.52 4.74
N ALA A 25 31.21 20.27 5.14
CA ALA A 25 29.87 19.72 5.34
C ALA A 25 29.55 18.79 4.14
N PRO A 26 28.98 17.58 4.38
CA PRO A 26 28.54 16.77 3.28
C PRO A 26 27.65 17.65 2.41
N SER A 27 28.00 17.78 1.13
CA SER A 27 27.25 18.57 0.18
C SER A 27 25.79 18.15 0.30
N SER A 28 24.90 19.04 0.72
CA SER A 28 23.47 18.75 0.80
C SER A 28 23.02 18.28 -0.57
N GLY A 29 22.44 17.07 -0.65
CA GLY A 29 21.93 16.56 -1.91
C GLY A 29 20.96 17.57 -2.53
N ARG A 30 21.04 17.75 -3.83
CA ARG A 30 20.12 18.62 -4.55
C ARG A 30 18.76 17.89 -4.67
N ILE A 31 17.67 18.59 -4.37
CA ILE A 31 16.34 18.06 -4.61
C ILE A 31 16.16 17.86 -6.12
N ALA A 32 15.95 16.60 -6.53
CA ALA A 32 15.69 16.22 -7.90
C ALA A 32 14.19 16.09 -8.18
N TYR A 33 13.38 15.70 -7.16
CA TYR A 33 11.95 15.52 -7.34
C TYR A 33 11.22 15.48 -5.99
N HIS A 34 10.04 16.11 -5.93
CA HIS A 34 9.05 15.92 -4.87
C HIS A 34 7.93 15.03 -5.37
N PRO A 35 7.45 14.05 -4.56
CA PRO A 35 6.38 13.15 -4.97
C PRO A 35 5.06 13.90 -5.16
N VAL A 36 4.25 13.42 -6.10
CA VAL A 36 2.93 13.95 -6.40
C VAL A 36 1.87 12.84 -6.43
N ILE A 37 0.61 13.19 -6.19
CA ILE A 37 -0.50 12.26 -6.41
C ILE A 37 -0.76 12.18 -7.91
N GLN A 38 -0.48 11.02 -8.50
CA GLN A 38 -0.78 10.75 -9.90
C GLN A 38 -2.26 10.40 -10.06
N GLN A 39 -2.92 11.05 -11.03
CA GLN A 39 -4.32 10.73 -11.36
C GLN A 39 -4.43 9.30 -11.88
N GLY A 40 -5.43 8.55 -11.37
CA GLY A 40 -5.70 7.18 -11.79
C GLY A 40 -4.80 6.11 -11.15
N LEU A 41 -3.81 6.48 -10.35
CA LEU A 41 -3.02 5.51 -9.59
C LEU A 41 -3.76 5.14 -8.30
N SER A 42 -4.20 3.88 -8.20
CA SER A 42 -4.87 3.35 -7.01
C SER A 42 -3.86 2.90 -5.95
N PHE A 43 -4.33 2.71 -4.70
CA PHE A 43 -3.53 2.11 -3.62
C PHE A 43 -2.90 0.78 -4.04
N ASN A 44 -3.72 -0.13 -4.59
CA ASN A 44 -3.23 -1.44 -5.02
C ASN A 44 -2.26 -1.35 -6.20
N GLY A 45 -2.52 -0.45 -7.15
CA GLY A 45 -1.62 -0.15 -8.25
C GLY A 45 -0.26 0.34 -7.74
N ALA A 46 -0.25 1.26 -6.78
CA ALA A 46 0.97 1.78 -6.16
C ALA A 46 1.77 0.68 -5.44
N VAL A 47 1.10 -0.19 -4.67
CA VAL A 47 1.74 -1.34 -4.00
C VAL A 47 2.33 -2.30 -5.03
N SER A 48 1.56 -2.65 -6.06
CA SER A 48 2.00 -3.55 -7.14
C SER A 48 3.20 -3.00 -7.91
N ASP A 49 3.21 -1.71 -8.19
CA ASP A 49 4.32 -1.04 -8.88
C ASP A 49 5.60 -1.02 -8.06
N LEU A 50 5.50 -0.78 -6.74
CA LEU A 50 6.65 -0.89 -5.84
C LEU A 50 7.20 -2.31 -5.79
N GLN A 51 6.33 -3.33 -5.69
CA GLN A 51 6.73 -4.73 -5.68
C GLN A 51 7.42 -5.13 -6.98
N ARG A 52 6.91 -4.65 -8.12
CA ARG A 52 7.52 -4.88 -9.44
C ARG A 52 8.88 -4.23 -9.54
N ALA A 53 9.01 -2.95 -9.16
CA ALA A 53 10.28 -2.22 -9.17
C ALA A 53 11.35 -2.89 -8.29
N ALA A 54 10.96 -3.45 -7.15
CA ALA A 54 11.85 -4.24 -6.30
C ALA A 54 12.29 -5.53 -6.99
N SER A 55 11.35 -6.29 -7.56
CA SER A 55 11.61 -7.59 -8.22
C SER A 55 12.47 -7.44 -9.47
N SER A 56 12.28 -6.37 -10.26
CA SER A 56 13.09 -6.05 -11.45
C SER A 56 14.43 -5.42 -11.12
N ARG A 57 14.70 -5.09 -9.85
CA ARG A 57 15.89 -4.37 -9.37
C ARG A 57 16.01 -2.93 -9.89
N ASP A 58 14.90 -2.33 -10.29
CA ASP A 58 14.85 -0.92 -10.69
C ASP A 58 15.09 0.00 -9.50
N ILE A 59 14.72 -0.47 -8.29
CA ILE A 59 15.08 0.11 -7.01
C ILE A 59 15.84 -0.89 -6.15
N ILE A 60 16.86 -0.42 -5.45
CA ILE A 60 17.74 -1.21 -4.58
C ILE A 60 17.90 -0.51 -3.25
N SER A 61 18.24 -1.26 -2.19
CA SER A 61 18.49 -0.73 -0.86
C SER A 61 19.99 -0.49 -0.65
N ALA A 62 20.31 0.69 -0.11
CA ALA A 62 21.63 1.02 0.40
C ALA A 62 21.51 1.53 1.84
N THR A 63 22.39 1.11 2.75
CA THR A 63 22.40 1.53 4.16
C THR A 63 23.43 2.62 4.45
N GLY A 64 23.91 3.32 3.40
CA GLY A 64 24.86 4.42 3.47
C GLY A 64 25.88 4.38 2.34
N PRO A 65 26.66 5.43 2.15
CA PRO A 65 27.56 5.61 0.99
C PRO A 65 28.70 4.59 0.90
N PHE A 66 28.96 3.80 1.96
CA PHE A 66 30.01 2.78 2.01
C PHE A 66 29.48 1.37 2.29
N THR A 67 28.17 1.18 2.35
CA THR A 67 27.56 -0.12 2.60
C THR A 67 27.17 -0.80 1.29
N PRO A 68 27.40 -2.10 1.18
CA PRO A 68 27.08 -2.81 -0.04
C PRO A 68 25.57 -2.77 -0.30
N VAL A 69 25.21 -2.42 -1.51
CA VAL A 69 23.85 -2.44 -2.03
C VAL A 69 23.19 -3.82 -1.87
N ARG A 70 21.95 -3.87 -1.46
CA ARG A 70 21.16 -5.09 -1.33
C ARG A 70 19.95 -5.05 -2.26
N THR A 71 19.64 -6.19 -2.85
CA THR A 71 18.41 -6.33 -3.62
C THR A 71 17.21 -6.40 -2.66
N ILE A 72 16.18 -5.64 -2.94
CA ILE A 72 14.86 -5.76 -2.30
C ILE A 72 14.19 -6.96 -2.97
N THR A 73 13.83 -7.98 -2.20
CA THR A 73 13.23 -9.22 -2.72
C THR A 73 11.72 -9.20 -2.61
N ASN A 74 11.17 -8.44 -1.67
CA ASN A 74 9.74 -8.28 -1.48
C ASN A 74 9.42 -6.98 -0.73
N ILE A 75 8.21 -6.45 -0.95
CA ILE A 75 7.66 -5.31 -0.21
C ILE A 75 6.25 -5.69 0.23
N THR A 76 5.97 -5.52 1.51
CA THR A 76 4.63 -5.71 2.07
C THR A 76 4.18 -4.41 2.75
N VAL A 77 2.97 -3.96 2.46
CA VAL A 77 2.36 -2.78 3.07
C VAL A 77 1.20 -3.24 3.94
N LYS A 78 1.19 -2.82 5.21
CA LYS A 78 0.10 -3.08 6.16
C LYS A 78 -0.83 -1.85 6.24
N GLU A 79 -2.10 -2.05 6.57
CA GLU A 79 -3.10 -0.96 6.71
C GLU A 79 -2.75 0.08 7.78
N ASN A 80 -1.97 -0.32 8.79
CA ASN A 80 -1.45 0.61 9.80
C ASN A 80 -0.26 1.44 9.32
N GLY A 81 0.05 1.41 8.02
CA GLY A 81 1.13 2.18 7.41
C GLY A 81 2.52 1.60 7.63
N ILE A 82 2.64 0.40 8.17
CA ILE A 82 3.93 -0.29 8.25
C ILE A 82 4.26 -0.88 6.89
N VAL A 83 5.42 -0.50 6.36
CA VAL A 83 6.03 -1.11 5.16
C VAL A 83 7.17 -2.00 5.60
N ARG A 84 7.12 -3.27 5.19
CA ARG A 84 8.16 -4.26 5.40
C ARG A 84 8.90 -4.49 4.08
N TRP A 85 10.21 -4.31 4.12
CA TRP A 85 11.13 -4.53 3.03
C TRP A 85 11.92 -5.80 3.30
N GLU A 86 11.82 -6.79 2.44
CA GLU A 86 12.64 -7.99 2.52
C GLU A 86 13.87 -7.82 1.63
N LEU A 87 15.04 -8.18 2.16
CA LEU A 87 16.33 -7.90 1.54
C LEU A 87 17.04 -9.23 1.26
N SER A 88 17.84 -9.26 0.20
CA SER A 88 18.66 -10.43 -0.10
C SER A 88 19.52 -10.82 1.11
N PRO A 89 19.59 -12.13 1.47
CA PRO A 89 20.32 -12.58 2.67
C PRO A 89 21.81 -12.22 2.62
N ARG A 90 22.35 -11.82 3.79
CA ARG A 90 23.78 -11.66 4.05
C ARG A 90 24.11 -12.14 5.44
N PRO A 91 25.25 -12.79 5.65
CA PRO A 91 25.67 -13.23 6.97
C PRO A 91 25.75 -12.07 7.96
N GLY A 92 25.07 -12.21 9.11
CA GLY A 92 25.08 -11.23 10.20
C GLY A 92 24.21 -9.98 10.00
N GLU A 93 23.51 -9.85 8.87
CA GLU A 93 22.62 -8.73 8.61
C GLU A 93 21.13 -9.13 8.66
N PRO A 94 20.24 -8.23 9.09
CA PRO A 94 18.80 -8.51 9.07
C PRO A 94 18.32 -8.74 7.63
N ILE A 95 17.42 -9.72 7.46
CA ILE A 95 16.81 -10.07 6.17
C ILE A 95 15.60 -9.21 5.83
N ALA A 96 15.14 -8.38 6.75
CA ALA A 96 14.03 -7.46 6.55
C ALA A 96 14.21 -6.21 7.40
N SER A 97 13.64 -5.10 6.91
CA SER A 97 13.46 -3.85 7.62
C SER A 97 11.98 -3.48 7.62
N GLU A 98 11.49 -2.85 8.67
CA GLU A 98 10.12 -2.32 8.76
C GLU A 98 10.19 -0.83 9.09
N MET A 99 9.36 -0.03 8.41
CA MET A 99 9.21 1.39 8.70
C MET A 99 7.74 1.80 8.73
N SER A 100 7.41 2.83 9.50
CA SER A 100 6.10 3.47 9.42
C SER A 100 6.12 4.60 8.40
N LEU A 101 5.14 4.58 7.49
CA LEU A 101 4.90 5.69 6.56
C LEU A 101 4.50 6.99 7.27
N PHE A 102 4.04 6.88 8.54
CA PHE A 102 3.62 8.02 9.37
C PHE A 102 4.73 8.53 10.30
N THR A 103 5.99 8.11 10.07
CA THR A 103 7.13 8.67 10.81
C THR A 103 7.20 10.19 10.62
N PRO A 104 7.22 10.98 11.71
CA PRO A 104 7.30 12.44 11.61
C PRO A 104 8.51 12.90 10.82
N GLY A 105 8.31 13.84 9.89
CA GLY A 105 9.37 14.37 9.03
C GLY A 105 9.78 13.45 7.87
N LEU A 106 9.18 12.26 7.74
CA LEU A 106 9.40 11.40 6.58
C LEU A 106 8.75 12.05 5.36
N ASP A 107 9.55 12.33 4.36
CA ASP A 107 9.10 12.61 3.01
C ASP A 107 9.71 11.60 2.04
N PHE A 108 9.21 11.55 0.82
CA PHE A 108 9.71 10.65 -0.21
C PHE A 108 10.41 11.43 -1.32
N THR A 109 11.01 12.56 -0.97
CA THR A 109 11.77 13.42 -1.90
C THR A 109 12.95 12.64 -2.47
N VAL A 110 13.13 12.74 -3.79
CA VAL A 110 14.30 12.19 -4.46
C VAL A 110 15.40 13.24 -4.45
N TYR A 111 16.56 12.85 -3.94
CA TYR A 111 17.75 13.69 -3.89
C TYR A 111 18.79 13.22 -4.92
N GLU A 112 19.51 14.20 -5.50
CA GLU A 112 20.68 13.97 -6.36
C GLU A 112 21.96 14.10 -5.54
N TRP A 113 22.79 13.06 -5.57
CA TRP A 113 24.08 12.99 -4.90
C TRP A 113 25.18 12.64 -5.92
N GLY A 114 25.71 13.66 -6.60
CA GLY A 114 26.66 13.43 -7.69
C GLY A 114 26.06 12.61 -8.83
N PRO A 115 26.55 11.39 -9.11
CA PRO A 115 26.02 10.56 -10.19
C PRO A 115 24.81 9.68 -9.79
N SER A 116 24.35 9.71 -8.52
CA SER A 116 23.31 8.86 -7.99
C SER A 116 22.07 9.65 -7.57
N TRP A 117 20.93 8.97 -7.56
CA TRP A 117 19.67 9.48 -7.02
C TRP A 117 19.19 8.56 -5.92
N GLU A 118 18.60 9.15 -4.87
CA GLU A 118 18.24 8.42 -3.66
C GLU A 118 16.98 8.99 -3.02
N ILE A 119 16.19 8.10 -2.38
CA ILE A 119 15.15 8.45 -1.41
C ILE A 119 15.67 8.00 -0.04
N THR A 120 15.81 8.94 0.88
CA THR A 120 16.24 8.63 2.25
C THR A 120 15.06 8.13 3.06
N LEU A 121 15.18 6.94 3.62
CA LEU A 121 14.22 6.34 4.55
C LEU A 121 14.88 6.19 5.93
N PRO A 122 14.11 5.96 7.02
CA PRO A 122 14.66 5.96 8.38
C PRO A 122 15.84 5.00 8.61
N ASP A 123 15.80 3.80 8.01
CA ASP A 123 16.79 2.75 8.24
C ASP A 123 17.69 2.45 7.04
N PHE A 124 17.34 2.97 5.86
CA PHE A 124 18.07 2.74 4.62
C PHE A 124 17.71 3.77 3.54
N MET A 125 18.40 3.72 2.41
CA MET A 125 18.09 4.54 1.25
C MET A 125 17.64 3.65 0.10
N LEU A 126 16.67 4.13 -0.68
CA LEU A 126 16.36 3.56 -1.98
C LEU A 126 17.22 4.26 -3.03
N SER A 127 17.92 3.48 -3.83
CA SER A 127 18.74 3.97 -4.94
C SER A 127 18.26 3.35 -6.24
N GLY A 128 18.42 4.08 -7.35
CA GLY A 128 18.01 3.65 -8.67
C GLY A 128 18.22 4.75 -9.71
N ASN A 129 17.71 4.56 -10.91
CA ASN A 129 17.67 5.67 -11.84
C ASN A 129 16.54 6.67 -11.47
N LEU A 130 16.68 7.91 -11.94
CA LEU A 130 15.77 9.01 -11.56
C LEU A 130 14.30 8.70 -11.85
N ASN A 131 13.99 8.05 -12.97
CA ASN A 131 12.60 7.79 -13.36
C ASN A 131 11.94 6.73 -12.46
N ASP A 132 12.69 5.70 -12.09
CA ASP A 132 12.17 4.64 -11.22
C ASP A 132 12.03 5.13 -9.78
N LEU A 133 12.95 5.98 -9.31
CA LEU A 133 12.83 6.62 -8.01
C LEU A 133 11.67 7.62 -7.94
N LYS A 134 11.40 8.39 -9.01
CA LYS A 134 10.19 9.24 -9.09
C LYS A 134 8.93 8.41 -8.92
N LYS A 135 8.81 7.30 -9.65
CA LYS A 135 7.67 6.37 -9.52
C LYS A 135 7.58 5.78 -8.12
N ALA A 136 8.70 5.35 -7.54
CA ALA A 136 8.72 4.83 -6.18
C ALA A 136 8.29 5.88 -5.14
N ALA A 137 8.73 7.12 -5.29
CA ALA A 137 8.35 8.26 -4.45
C ALA A 137 6.85 8.52 -4.53
N ASP A 138 6.29 8.60 -5.74
CA ASP A 138 4.84 8.80 -5.96
C ASP A 138 4.02 7.65 -5.39
N ASN A 139 4.47 6.41 -5.58
CA ASN A 139 3.81 5.22 -5.03
C ASN A 139 3.78 5.25 -3.49
N LEU A 140 4.91 5.52 -2.84
CA LEU A 140 4.99 5.63 -1.38
C LEU A 140 4.10 6.77 -0.86
N TYR A 141 4.08 7.90 -1.56
CA TYR A 141 3.27 9.05 -1.21
C TYR A 141 1.78 8.76 -1.32
N ILE A 142 1.34 8.11 -2.40
CA ILE A 142 -0.07 7.71 -2.59
C ILE A 142 -0.51 6.66 -1.55
N ILE A 143 0.35 5.68 -1.25
CA ILE A 143 0.07 4.67 -0.22
C ILE A 143 -0.14 5.37 1.13
N ARG A 144 0.77 6.25 1.53
CA ARG A 144 0.63 7.03 2.77
C ARG A 144 -0.66 7.84 2.79
N HIS A 145 -0.91 8.61 1.75
CA HIS A 145 -2.09 9.47 1.66
C HIS A 145 -3.41 8.68 1.69
N THR A 146 -3.41 7.48 1.11
CA THR A 146 -4.60 6.61 1.15
C THR A 146 -4.83 6.06 2.55
N LEU A 147 -3.78 5.62 3.24
CA LEU A 147 -3.88 5.04 4.59
C LEU A 147 -4.11 6.11 5.68
N GLU A 148 -3.68 7.35 5.43
CA GLU A 148 -3.93 8.45 6.33
C GLU A 148 -5.43 8.67 6.51
N ASN A 149 -5.90 8.67 7.77
CA ASN A 149 -7.33 8.76 8.10
C ASN A 149 -8.19 7.67 7.45
N LEU A 150 -7.64 6.47 7.28
CA LEU A 150 -8.32 5.36 6.59
C LEU A 150 -9.71 5.09 7.17
N THR A 151 -9.84 5.00 8.50
CA THR A 151 -11.13 4.73 9.16
C THR A 151 -12.17 5.80 8.84
N GLU A 152 -11.80 7.08 8.89
CA GLU A 152 -12.69 8.19 8.56
C GLU A 152 -13.13 8.14 7.09
N LYS A 153 -12.19 7.90 6.17
CA LYS A 153 -12.48 7.74 4.74
C LYS A 153 -13.45 6.59 4.48
N GLN A 154 -13.30 5.47 5.19
CA GLN A 154 -14.17 4.30 5.06
C GLN A 154 -15.58 4.57 5.61
N ILE A 155 -15.70 5.22 6.76
CA ILE A 155 -17.01 5.64 7.32
C ILE A 155 -17.71 6.56 6.33
N LYS A 156 -17.02 7.58 5.82
CA LYS A 156 -17.58 8.50 4.81
C LYS A 156 -18.02 7.76 3.54
N SER A 157 -17.23 6.78 3.09
CA SER A 157 -17.58 5.96 1.92
C SER A 157 -18.86 5.15 2.13
N LEU A 158 -19.10 4.61 3.33
CA LEU A 158 -20.33 3.90 3.66
C LEU A 158 -21.52 4.86 3.73
N LEU A 159 -21.37 6.04 4.37
CA LEU A 159 -22.43 7.04 4.44
C LEU A 159 -22.87 7.53 3.06
N LEU A 160 -21.92 7.75 2.14
CA LEU A 160 -22.22 8.15 0.76
C LEU A 160 -22.83 7.01 -0.06
N PHE A 161 -22.60 5.75 0.32
CA PHE A 161 -23.13 4.59 -0.37
C PHE A 161 -24.57 4.22 0.05
N GLU A 162 -24.99 4.61 1.27
CA GLU A 162 -26.33 4.27 1.79
C GLU A 162 -27.48 4.69 0.87
N PRO A 163 -27.55 5.94 0.35
CA PRO A 163 -28.64 6.32 -0.56
C PRO A 163 -28.61 5.49 -1.86
N ILE A 164 -27.43 5.14 -2.39
CA ILE A 164 -27.29 4.31 -3.58
C ILE A 164 -27.84 2.90 -3.32
N ALA A 165 -27.52 2.34 -2.16
CA ALA A 165 -28.01 1.02 -1.76
C ALA A 165 -29.53 1.04 -1.50
N ALA A 166 -30.05 2.09 -0.89
CA ALA A 166 -31.50 2.26 -0.66
C ALA A 166 -32.27 2.34 -1.99
N GLU A 167 -31.76 3.13 -2.95
CA GLU A 167 -32.31 3.20 -4.29
C GLU A 167 -32.30 1.82 -4.96
N TYR A 168 -31.15 1.12 -4.95
CA TYR A 168 -31.04 -0.22 -5.51
C TYR A 168 -32.07 -1.18 -4.90
N ARG A 169 -32.24 -1.19 -3.57
CA ARG A 169 -33.23 -2.07 -2.91
C ARG A 169 -34.65 -1.77 -3.33
N SER A 170 -35.00 -0.51 -3.60
CA SER A 170 -36.34 -0.08 -4.02
C SER A 170 -36.68 -0.44 -5.48
N LEU A 171 -35.70 -0.76 -6.31
CA LEU A 171 -35.93 -1.10 -7.72
C LEU A 171 -36.65 -2.44 -7.85
N ASN A 172 -37.78 -2.47 -8.59
CA ASN A 172 -38.48 -3.69 -8.96
C ASN A 172 -37.65 -4.54 -9.94
N VAL A 173 -36.90 -3.91 -10.83
CA VAL A 173 -36.03 -4.56 -11.79
C VAL A 173 -34.60 -4.10 -11.50
N LYS A 174 -33.73 -5.04 -11.16
CA LYS A 174 -32.33 -4.74 -10.84
C LYS A 174 -31.54 -4.44 -12.12
N PRO A 175 -30.47 -3.61 -12.03
CA PRO A 175 -29.60 -3.35 -13.16
C PRO A 175 -29.06 -4.63 -13.80
N ILE A 176 -28.99 -4.63 -15.12
CA ILE A 176 -28.49 -5.78 -15.90
C ILE A 176 -26.97 -5.63 -16.05
N ILE A 177 -26.26 -6.72 -15.88
CA ILE A 177 -24.82 -6.80 -16.16
C ILE A 177 -24.63 -6.69 -17.69
N THR A 178 -23.89 -5.70 -18.14
CA THR A 178 -23.50 -5.52 -19.53
C THR A 178 -22.48 -6.56 -19.98
N GLU A 179 -22.31 -6.76 -21.30
CA GLU A 179 -21.29 -7.69 -21.81
C GLU A 179 -19.86 -7.25 -21.43
N ASP A 180 -19.59 -5.95 -21.38
CA ASP A 180 -18.30 -5.44 -20.94
C ASP A 180 -18.04 -5.71 -19.45
N GLU A 181 -19.05 -5.55 -18.60
CA GLU A 181 -18.96 -5.92 -17.19
C GLU A 181 -18.79 -7.43 -17.01
N ARG A 182 -19.52 -8.24 -17.79
CA ARG A 182 -19.36 -9.70 -17.80
C ARG A 182 -17.93 -10.11 -18.14
N ARG A 183 -17.32 -9.47 -19.12
CA ARG A 183 -15.90 -9.71 -19.47
C ARG A 183 -14.96 -9.40 -18.30
N LEU A 184 -15.16 -8.28 -17.62
CA LEU A 184 -14.37 -7.91 -16.44
C LEU A 184 -14.58 -8.91 -15.28
N ILE A 185 -15.82 -9.38 -15.06
CA ILE A 185 -16.14 -10.39 -14.03
C ILE A 185 -15.36 -11.69 -14.31
N VAL A 186 -15.40 -12.19 -15.55
CA VAL A 186 -14.67 -13.41 -15.92
C VAL A 186 -13.17 -13.25 -15.71
N GLN A 187 -12.61 -12.13 -16.16
CA GLN A 187 -11.19 -11.84 -15.96
C GLN A 187 -10.80 -11.72 -14.48
N ALA A 188 -11.65 -11.10 -13.66
CA ALA A 188 -11.42 -10.98 -12.22
C ALA A 188 -11.46 -12.34 -11.51
N ASN A 189 -12.40 -13.21 -11.91
CA ASN A 189 -12.50 -14.57 -11.39
C ASN A 189 -11.25 -15.40 -11.74
N GLU A 190 -10.79 -15.34 -12.98
CA GLU A 190 -9.60 -16.05 -13.45
C GLU A 190 -8.35 -15.54 -12.70
N SER A 191 -8.18 -14.22 -12.62
CA SER A 191 -7.07 -13.62 -11.85
C SER A 191 -7.11 -14.04 -10.37
N THR A 192 -8.30 -14.23 -9.80
CA THR A 192 -8.44 -14.74 -8.42
C THR A 192 -7.95 -16.19 -8.30
N GLN A 193 -8.30 -17.06 -9.26
CA GLN A 193 -7.86 -18.45 -9.29
C GLN A 193 -6.34 -18.57 -9.47
N GLU A 194 -5.77 -17.70 -10.30
CA GLU A 194 -4.32 -17.58 -10.51
C GLU A 194 -3.58 -16.88 -9.36
N LYS A 195 -4.29 -16.49 -8.29
CA LYS A 195 -3.75 -15.75 -7.13
C LYS A 195 -3.14 -14.38 -7.49
N GLN A 196 -3.53 -13.82 -8.61
CA GLN A 196 -3.18 -12.47 -9.03
C GLN A 196 -4.12 -11.45 -8.35
N TYR A 197 -4.08 -11.41 -7.02
CA TYR A 197 -5.08 -10.72 -6.20
C TYR A 197 -5.19 -9.23 -6.50
N THR A 198 -4.07 -8.57 -6.74
CA THR A 198 -4.06 -7.13 -7.08
C THR A 198 -4.80 -6.87 -8.38
N LEU A 199 -4.55 -7.68 -9.42
CA LEU A 199 -5.25 -7.56 -10.71
C LEU A 199 -6.75 -7.84 -10.54
N ALA A 200 -7.13 -8.87 -9.76
CA ALA A 200 -8.52 -9.19 -9.49
C ALA A 200 -9.24 -8.03 -8.79
N ILE A 201 -8.61 -7.40 -7.79
CA ILE A 201 -9.13 -6.22 -7.09
C ILE A 201 -9.35 -5.06 -8.06
N ASP A 202 -8.39 -4.76 -8.93
CA ASP A 202 -8.51 -3.68 -9.93
C ASP A 202 -9.64 -3.93 -10.92
N LEU A 203 -9.83 -5.18 -11.35
CA LEU A 203 -10.91 -5.55 -12.25
C LEU A 203 -12.30 -5.42 -11.60
N TYR A 204 -12.47 -5.87 -10.33
CA TYR A 204 -13.73 -5.64 -9.61
C TYR A 204 -13.99 -4.16 -9.34
N ASN A 205 -12.97 -3.36 -9.02
CA ASN A 205 -13.12 -1.93 -8.86
C ASN A 205 -13.60 -1.27 -10.17
N LYS A 206 -13.08 -1.65 -11.32
CA LYS A 206 -13.56 -1.17 -12.64
C LYS A 206 -15.03 -1.49 -12.89
N ILE A 207 -15.53 -2.64 -12.42
CA ILE A 207 -16.96 -2.97 -12.52
C ILE A 207 -17.77 -2.00 -11.67
N ILE A 208 -17.36 -1.79 -10.42
CA ILE A 208 -18.02 -0.89 -9.46
C ILE A 208 -18.00 0.56 -9.93
N GLU A 209 -16.90 1.03 -10.52
CA GLU A 209 -16.77 2.37 -11.08
C GLU A 209 -17.73 2.62 -12.25
N ARG A 210 -17.99 1.60 -13.07
CA ARG A 210 -18.94 1.71 -14.18
C ARG A 210 -20.39 1.75 -13.68
N ASN A 211 -20.73 0.83 -12.81
CA ASN A 211 -22.06 0.78 -12.18
C ASN A 211 -21.96 0.14 -10.78
N PRO A 212 -22.10 0.92 -9.70
CA PRO A 212 -21.91 0.45 -8.34
C PRO A 212 -22.96 -0.56 -7.87
N THR A 213 -24.00 -0.81 -8.66
CA THR A 213 -25.13 -1.67 -8.27
C THR A 213 -25.40 -2.82 -9.24
N SER A 214 -24.75 -2.87 -10.41
CA SER A 214 -25.00 -3.93 -11.41
C SER A 214 -24.59 -5.32 -10.94
N TYR A 215 -23.53 -5.41 -10.13
CA TYR A 215 -22.99 -6.68 -9.66
C TYR A 215 -22.61 -6.63 -8.16
N PRO A 216 -23.59 -6.77 -7.24
CA PRO A 216 -23.35 -6.72 -5.80
C PRO A 216 -22.25 -7.69 -5.32
N ALA A 217 -22.14 -8.88 -5.95
CA ALA A 217 -21.10 -9.86 -5.64
C ALA A 217 -19.67 -9.32 -5.85
N ALA A 218 -19.46 -8.23 -6.61
CA ALA A 218 -18.15 -7.60 -6.71
C ALA A 218 -17.64 -7.13 -5.34
N TYR A 219 -18.52 -6.55 -4.51
CA TYR A 219 -18.14 -6.12 -3.15
C TYR A 219 -17.82 -7.31 -2.24
N PHE A 220 -18.56 -8.41 -2.34
CA PHE A 220 -18.28 -9.63 -1.60
C PHE A 220 -16.91 -10.20 -1.99
N ASN A 221 -16.65 -10.32 -3.29
CA ASN A 221 -15.38 -10.84 -3.80
C ASN A 221 -14.21 -9.92 -3.43
N LEU A 222 -14.38 -8.60 -3.53
CA LEU A 222 -13.37 -7.63 -3.06
C LEU A 222 -13.08 -7.81 -1.57
N ALA A 223 -14.08 -8.02 -0.73
CA ALA A 223 -13.88 -8.24 0.69
C ALA A 223 -12.99 -9.48 0.96
N LEU A 224 -13.23 -10.58 0.23
CA LEU A 224 -12.40 -11.78 0.36
C LEU A 224 -10.98 -11.57 -0.17
N LEU A 225 -10.82 -10.84 -1.27
CA LEU A 225 -9.49 -10.50 -1.82
C LEU A 225 -8.70 -9.61 -0.88
N TYR A 226 -9.35 -8.60 -0.27
CA TYR A 226 -8.73 -7.77 0.75
C TYR A 226 -8.36 -8.57 2.01
N GLU A 227 -9.18 -9.54 2.43
CA GLU A 227 -8.83 -10.48 3.51
C GLU A 227 -7.54 -11.24 3.19
N GLN A 228 -7.39 -11.76 1.96
CA GLN A 228 -6.18 -12.47 1.52
C GLN A 228 -4.92 -11.59 1.58
N GLN A 229 -5.08 -10.29 1.38
CA GLN A 229 -4.00 -9.30 1.47
C GLN A 229 -3.83 -8.72 2.88
N HIS A 230 -4.60 -9.19 3.87
CA HIS A 230 -4.64 -8.67 5.24
C HIS A 230 -5.08 -7.20 5.35
N TYR A 231 -5.83 -6.69 4.37
CA TYR A 231 -6.42 -5.35 4.36
C TYR A 231 -7.83 -5.40 4.96
N TYR A 232 -7.89 -5.59 6.28
CA TYR A 232 -9.16 -5.88 6.98
C TYR A 232 -10.13 -4.70 6.97
N THR A 233 -9.65 -3.46 7.04
CA THR A 233 -10.51 -2.27 6.99
C THR A 233 -11.19 -2.14 5.63
N PHE A 234 -10.46 -2.42 4.54
CA PHE A 234 -11.05 -2.47 3.19
C PHE A 234 -12.00 -3.67 3.03
N ALA A 235 -11.67 -4.82 3.60
CA ALA A 235 -12.52 -6.00 3.60
C ALA A 235 -13.86 -5.73 4.29
N ILE A 236 -13.82 -5.14 5.50
CA ILE A 236 -15.01 -4.76 6.27
C ILE A 236 -15.89 -3.80 5.47
N THR A 237 -15.30 -2.76 4.88
CA THR A 237 -16.05 -1.76 4.12
C THR A 237 -16.72 -2.36 2.89
N SER A 238 -16.00 -3.19 2.15
CA SER A 238 -16.55 -3.87 0.98
C SER A 238 -17.67 -4.83 1.37
N MET A 239 -17.51 -5.62 2.41
CA MET A 239 -18.55 -6.54 2.89
C MET A 239 -19.79 -5.79 3.41
N LYS A 240 -19.60 -4.65 4.10
CA LYS A 240 -20.71 -3.80 4.52
C LYS A 240 -21.49 -3.27 3.31
N LYS A 241 -20.83 -2.83 2.24
CA LYS A 241 -21.49 -2.40 0.99
C LYS A 241 -22.27 -3.53 0.32
N TYR A 242 -21.73 -4.75 0.31
CA TYR A 242 -22.47 -5.93 -0.15
C TYR A 242 -23.78 -6.11 0.63
N LEU A 243 -23.71 -6.14 1.95
CA LEU A 243 -24.88 -6.30 2.82
C LEU A 243 -25.88 -5.13 2.71
N MET A 244 -25.41 -3.91 2.44
CA MET A 244 -26.29 -2.77 2.18
C MET A 244 -27.09 -2.95 0.89
N LEU A 245 -26.53 -3.57 -0.14
CA LEU A 245 -27.24 -3.86 -1.40
C LEU A 245 -28.19 -5.05 -1.24
N VAL A 246 -27.73 -6.14 -0.63
CA VAL A 246 -28.46 -7.43 -0.57
C VAL A 246 -28.52 -7.97 0.86
N PRO A 247 -29.25 -7.30 1.78
CA PRO A 247 -29.28 -7.68 3.19
C PRO A 247 -29.87 -9.07 3.44
N ASP A 248 -30.75 -9.54 2.52
CA ASP A 248 -31.44 -10.82 2.62
C ASP A 248 -30.77 -11.92 1.77
N ALA A 249 -29.53 -11.72 1.32
CA ALA A 249 -28.81 -12.75 0.58
C ALA A 249 -28.63 -14.03 1.43
N PRO A 250 -28.63 -15.22 0.83
CA PRO A 250 -28.47 -16.49 1.57
C PRO A 250 -27.20 -16.57 2.42
N ASP A 251 -26.16 -15.84 2.01
CA ASP A 251 -24.86 -15.76 2.68
C ASP A 251 -24.70 -14.53 3.59
N ALA A 252 -25.75 -13.69 3.75
CA ALA A 252 -25.69 -12.46 4.53
C ALA A 252 -25.22 -12.69 5.98
N ARG A 253 -25.70 -13.78 6.62
CA ARG A 253 -25.26 -14.13 7.98
C ARG A 253 -23.77 -14.46 8.03
N SER A 254 -23.29 -15.27 7.10
CA SER A 254 -21.87 -15.63 6.98
C SER A 254 -21.00 -14.41 6.67
N ALA A 255 -21.48 -13.49 5.82
CA ALA A 255 -20.82 -12.24 5.52
C ALA A 255 -20.67 -11.35 6.78
N GLN A 256 -21.73 -11.27 7.60
CA GLN A 256 -21.70 -10.53 8.86
C GLN A 256 -20.70 -11.14 9.86
N ASP A 257 -20.66 -12.47 9.97
CA ASP A 257 -19.73 -13.17 10.86
C ASP A 257 -18.27 -12.94 10.45
N LYS A 258 -17.98 -12.83 9.15
CA LYS A 258 -16.65 -12.42 8.66
C LYS A 258 -16.28 -11.01 9.10
N ILE A 259 -17.21 -10.05 9.02
CA ILE A 259 -16.98 -8.67 9.50
C ILE A 259 -16.54 -8.70 10.97
N TYR A 260 -17.25 -9.40 11.84
CA TYR A 260 -16.89 -9.51 13.27
C TYR A 260 -15.48 -10.07 13.47
N GLY A 261 -15.12 -11.10 12.68
CA GLY A 261 -13.77 -11.67 12.70
C GLY A 261 -12.67 -10.68 12.27
N TRP A 262 -12.96 -9.84 11.28
CA TRP A 262 -12.01 -8.84 10.79
C TRP A 262 -11.90 -7.63 11.73
N GLU A 263 -13.00 -7.20 12.34
CA GLU A 263 -12.99 -6.13 13.36
C GLU A 263 -12.07 -6.49 14.55
N LEU A 264 -12.02 -7.75 14.95
CA LEU A 264 -11.07 -8.21 15.97
C LEU A 264 -9.60 -8.12 15.50
N LYS A 265 -9.35 -8.27 14.20
CA LYS A 265 -7.99 -8.19 13.63
C LYS A 265 -7.51 -6.75 13.45
N THR A 266 -8.42 -5.79 13.25
CA THR A 266 -8.08 -4.36 13.13
C THR A 266 -7.86 -3.68 14.49
N SER A 267 -8.36 -4.27 15.58
CA SER A 267 -8.23 -3.74 16.95
C SER A 267 -6.91 -4.09 17.64
N LYS A 268 -6.07 -4.92 17.02
CA LYS A 268 -4.74 -5.34 17.50
C LYS A 268 -3.63 -4.58 16.81
#